data_667b872638fb149b22510179989a34c6
#
_entry.id   667b872638fb149b22510179989a34c6
#
_cell.length_a   1.000
_cell.length_b   1.000
_cell.length_c   1.000
_cell.angle_alpha   90.00
_cell.angle_beta   90.00
_cell.angle_gamma   90.00
#
_symmetry.space_group_name_H-M   'P 1'
#
loop_
_entity.id
_entity.type
_entity.pdbx_description
1 polymer ?
#
loop_
_entity_poly.entity_id
_entity_poly.type
_entity_poly.pdbx_seq_one_letter_code
_entity_poly.pdbx_strand_id
1 'polypeptide(L)'
;MAVSSCSFTLSPRVFNPYSSFECRPDPDFSSAPIGDKPRLASSRRVTASSLYAGGISSRGLSSLIFRFPPNFVRQLSIKARRNCSNIGVAQIVAASWSNGPAPDSPSLAAAASAQAAAAAVTVTVTNDGPAVESCIDNCSVQIGGSDNSTTTFLSSDGSITVHAGERLGRGIVTDAITTPVVNTSAYFFKKTQELIDFKEKRHQSFEYGRYGNPTTVVAEEKISALEGAESTLIMASGMCASTVMLMALVPAGGHMVTTTDCYRKTRMFIENFLPKMGILVTVIDPADVDGLEAALNKNKVSGIESGSLVFLDLSFYFCFGNDNSSFRVNSDSIQVSLFFTESPTNPFLRCVDIERVSKLCHSKGALVCIDGTFATPLNQKALALGADLVLHSATKFIGGHNDVLAGCISGPEKLITEIRTLHHILGGTLNPNAAYLIIRGMKTLHLRVQQQNSTALRMAEVLEAHPRVRRVYYPGLPSHPEHEIAKQQMTGFGGVVSFEVDGDLMTTIKFVDALKIPYIAPSFGGCESIVDQPAIMSYWDLSQAERRKYGIEDNLVRFSFGVEDFEDLKADVLQALETI
;
A
#
# COMPACT_ATOMS: atom_id res chain seq x y z
N MET A 1 -66.25 30.01 -19.97
CA MET A 1 -64.86 30.46 -19.99
C MET A 1 -64.10 29.61 -18.98
N ALA A 2 -63.46 28.55 -19.44
CA ALA A 2 -62.69 27.65 -18.65
C ALA A 2 -61.21 27.79 -19.06
N VAL A 3 -60.36 28.18 -18.16
CA VAL A 3 -58.92 28.27 -18.37
C VAL A 3 -58.26 26.97 -17.80
N SER A 4 -57.75 26.18 -18.70
CA SER A 4 -57.00 24.94 -18.39
C SER A 4 -55.60 25.30 -17.99
N SER A 5 -55.16 24.92 -16.78
CA SER A 5 -53.78 25.01 -16.30
C SER A 5 -53.08 23.65 -16.46
N CYS A 6 -52.14 23.58 -17.39
CA CYS A 6 -51.19 22.47 -17.49
C CYS A 6 -50.07 22.65 -16.48
N SER A 7 -49.98 21.78 -15.51
CA SER A 7 -48.83 21.64 -14.58
C SER A 7 -47.83 20.65 -15.16
N PHE A 8 -46.61 21.12 -15.48
CA PHE A 8 -45.48 20.27 -15.78
C PHE A 8 -44.75 19.95 -14.48
N THR A 9 -44.75 18.68 -14.09
CA THR A 9 -43.92 18.15 -13.03
C THR A 9 -42.56 17.78 -13.61
N LEU A 10 -41.53 18.53 -13.25
CA LEU A 10 -40.13 18.18 -13.48
C LEU A 10 -39.63 17.26 -12.36
N SER A 11 -39.36 16.03 -12.72
CA SER A 11 -38.66 15.03 -11.88
C SER A 11 -37.19 15.42 -11.74
N PRO A 12 -36.58 15.44 -10.52
CA PRO A 12 -35.18 15.74 -10.37
C PRO A 12 -34.35 14.52 -10.76
N ARG A 13 -33.51 14.66 -11.78
CA ARG A 13 -32.46 13.70 -12.10
C ARG A 13 -31.36 13.83 -11.02
N VAL A 14 -31.18 12.78 -10.26
CA VAL A 14 -30.06 12.61 -9.32
C VAL A 14 -28.81 12.41 -10.16
N PHE A 15 -27.85 13.32 -10.05
CA PHE A 15 -26.50 13.17 -10.59
C PHE A 15 -25.74 12.18 -9.73
N ASN A 16 -25.31 11.08 -10.32
CA ASN A 16 -24.43 10.10 -9.69
C ASN A 16 -22.98 10.46 -10.03
N PRO A 17 -22.08 10.81 -9.06
CA PRO A 17 -20.72 11.24 -9.33
C PRO A 17 -19.70 10.11 -9.49
N TYR A 18 -20.11 8.85 -9.57
CA TYR A 18 -19.22 7.72 -9.76
C TYR A 18 -19.50 6.99 -11.07
N SER A 19 -19.06 7.58 -12.20
CA SER A 19 -18.85 6.80 -13.41
C SER A 19 -17.41 6.28 -13.38
N SER A 20 -17.25 5.01 -13.01
CA SER A 20 -16.06 4.22 -13.28
C SER A 20 -15.83 4.20 -14.80
N PHE A 21 -14.59 4.47 -15.23
CA PHE A 21 -14.16 4.23 -16.59
C PHE A 21 -14.18 2.71 -16.82
N GLU A 22 -15.23 2.21 -17.42
CA GLU A 22 -15.27 0.88 -18.01
C GLU A 22 -14.58 0.92 -19.38
N CYS A 23 -13.46 0.23 -19.52
CA CYS A 23 -12.95 -0.18 -20.82
C CYS A 23 -13.92 -1.23 -21.38
N ARG A 24 -14.73 -0.85 -22.35
CA ARG A 24 -15.49 -1.82 -23.15
C ARG A 24 -14.54 -2.50 -24.13
N PRO A 25 -14.62 -3.81 -24.30
CA PRO A 25 -13.97 -4.49 -25.42
C PRO A 25 -14.75 -4.17 -26.71
N ASP A 26 -14.01 -3.81 -27.77
CA ASP A 26 -14.57 -3.65 -29.11
C ASP A 26 -15.14 -4.98 -29.61
N PRO A 27 -16.33 -5.00 -30.23
CA PRO A 27 -16.84 -6.18 -30.88
C PRO A 27 -16.35 -6.27 -32.33
N ASP A 28 -15.89 -7.46 -32.70
CA ASP A 28 -15.93 -8.10 -34.02
C ASP A 28 -15.18 -7.46 -35.19
N PHE A 29 -13.98 -7.98 -35.45
CA PHE A 29 -13.46 -8.10 -36.81
C PHE A 29 -13.91 -9.42 -37.43
N SER A 30 -14.94 -9.39 -38.26
CA SER A 30 -15.21 -10.43 -39.24
C SER A 30 -14.75 -9.98 -40.62
N SER A 31 -14.03 -10.88 -41.27
CA SER A 31 -13.41 -10.84 -42.57
C SER A 31 -14.36 -10.64 -43.77
N ALA A 32 -13.92 -9.86 -44.81
CA ALA A 32 -13.96 -10.19 -46.22
C ALA A 32 -13.92 -8.94 -47.12
N PRO A 33 -13.75 -9.00 -48.50
CA PRO A 33 -12.46 -9.11 -49.16
C PRO A 33 -12.16 -7.92 -50.14
N ILE A 34 -10.96 -7.98 -50.69
CA ILE A 34 -10.29 -7.21 -51.75
C ILE A 34 -11.18 -6.62 -52.85
N GLY A 35 -10.97 -5.33 -53.15
CA GLY A 35 -11.48 -4.68 -54.34
C GLY A 35 -10.85 -3.30 -54.59
N ASP A 36 -9.91 -3.27 -55.55
CA ASP A 36 -9.44 -2.19 -56.42
C ASP A 36 -9.38 -0.70 -56.05
N LYS A 37 -8.16 -0.18 -56.29
CA LYS A 37 -7.76 1.24 -56.43
C LYS A 37 -8.49 1.94 -57.60
N PRO A 38 -8.58 3.32 -57.61
CA PRO A 38 -7.48 4.11 -58.20
C PRO A 38 -7.16 5.48 -57.53
N ARG A 39 -5.93 5.80 -57.65
CA ARG A 39 -5.11 7.01 -57.82
C ARG A 39 -5.72 8.42 -57.92
N LEU A 40 -4.84 9.36 -57.45
CA LEU A 40 -4.60 10.78 -57.83
C LEU A 40 -5.27 11.81 -56.88
N ALA A 41 -4.65 12.85 -56.43
CA ALA A 41 -3.46 13.63 -56.60
C ALA A 41 -3.48 14.84 -55.68
N SER A 42 -2.40 15.36 -55.31
CA SER A 42 -1.72 16.64 -55.32
C SER A 42 -1.62 17.40 -54.01
N SER A 43 -0.39 17.45 -53.60
CA SER A 43 0.43 18.54 -53.03
C SER A 43 -0.17 19.92 -52.86
N ARG A 44 0.03 20.50 -51.67
CA ARG A 44 0.52 21.87 -51.52
C ARG A 44 1.30 22.05 -50.22
N ARG A 45 2.60 22.27 -50.35
CA ARG A 45 3.46 22.96 -49.40
C ARG A 45 3.00 24.41 -49.28
N VAL A 46 3.00 24.95 -48.05
CA VAL A 46 3.20 26.38 -47.83
C VAL A 46 4.26 26.54 -46.75
N THR A 47 5.24 27.29 -47.11
CA THR A 47 6.48 27.68 -46.46
C THR A 47 6.25 28.66 -45.29
N ALA A 48 7.22 28.64 -44.39
CA ALA A 48 7.40 29.58 -43.30
C ALA A 48 7.66 31.02 -43.79
N SER A 49 7.18 31.99 -43.01
CA SER A 49 7.89 33.26 -42.76
C SER A 49 7.34 33.94 -41.51
N SER A 50 8.17 34.04 -40.53
CA SER A 50 8.68 35.15 -39.70
C SER A 50 7.77 36.34 -39.39
N LEU A 51 7.94 36.74 -38.13
CA LEU A 51 7.98 38.07 -37.51
C LEU A 51 6.82 38.43 -36.60
N TYR A 52 7.02 38.66 -35.35
CA TYR A 52 7.22 39.85 -34.57
C TYR A 52 6.92 39.65 -33.08
N ALA A 53 7.81 40.17 -32.28
CA ALA A 53 7.71 40.26 -30.86
C ALA A 53 6.51 41.11 -30.41
N GLY A 54 5.78 40.65 -29.39
CA GLY A 54 4.78 41.41 -28.70
C GLY A 54 4.67 40.96 -27.25
N GLY A 55 5.01 41.86 -26.33
CA GLY A 55 5.08 41.62 -24.91
C GLY A 55 3.78 41.07 -24.32
N ILE A 56 3.91 40.05 -23.52
CA ILE A 56 2.81 39.46 -22.74
C ILE A 56 2.62 40.32 -21.50
N SER A 57 1.56 41.15 -21.52
CA SER A 57 1.13 41.92 -20.35
C SER A 57 0.48 40.98 -19.32
N SER A 58 0.77 41.22 -18.04
CA SER A 58 0.37 40.49 -16.85
C SER A 58 -1.15 40.50 -16.55
N ARG A 59 -2.03 40.42 -17.54
CA ARG A 59 -3.50 40.46 -17.36
C ARG A 59 -4.20 39.11 -17.46
N GLY A 60 -3.48 37.98 -17.54
CA GLY A 60 -4.07 36.66 -17.81
C GLY A 60 -4.54 35.87 -16.59
N LEU A 61 -4.16 36.21 -15.35
CA LEU A 61 -4.46 35.38 -14.17
C LEU A 61 -5.67 35.85 -13.35
N SER A 62 -6.16 37.06 -13.55
CA SER A 62 -7.32 37.58 -12.81
C SER A 62 -8.69 37.13 -13.33
N SER A 63 -8.78 36.65 -14.57
CA SER A 63 -10.07 36.26 -15.18
C SER A 63 -10.58 34.87 -14.83
N LEU A 64 -9.73 34.01 -14.28
CA LEU A 64 -10.15 32.66 -13.85
C LEU A 64 -10.80 32.63 -12.45
N ILE A 65 -10.54 33.64 -11.62
CA ILE A 65 -11.07 33.73 -10.25
C ILE A 65 -12.52 34.25 -10.21
N PHE A 66 -12.95 35.00 -11.22
CA PHE A 66 -14.29 35.60 -11.28
C PHE A 66 -15.42 34.67 -11.75
N ARG A 67 -15.17 33.38 -11.99
CA ARG A 67 -16.22 32.44 -12.46
C ARG A 67 -16.91 31.65 -11.33
N PHE A 68 -16.56 31.88 -10.07
CA PHE A 68 -17.25 31.23 -8.96
C PHE A 68 -18.34 32.14 -8.38
N PRO A 69 -19.54 31.61 -8.07
CA PRO A 69 -20.63 32.39 -7.48
C PRO A 69 -20.18 32.99 -6.12
N PRO A 70 -20.60 34.21 -5.78
CA PRO A 70 -20.22 34.88 -4.53
C PRO A 70 -20.51 34.08 -3.25
N ASN A 71 -21.48 33.19 -3.28
CA ASN A 71 -21.83 32.34 -2.15
C ASN A 71 -20.81 31.21 -1.86
N PHE A 72 -20.01 30.80 -2.85
CA PHE A 72 -19.01 29.76 -2.66
C PHE A 72 -17.83 30.26 -1.80
N VAL A 73 -17.37 31.45 -2.07
CA VAL A 73 -16.28 32.09 -1.28
C VAL A 73 -16.75 32.36 0.15
N ARG A 74 -18.01 32.75 0.34
CA ARG A 74 -18.60 32.97 1.67
C ARG A 74 -18.75 31.69 2.47
N GLN A 75 -19.10 30.57 1.82
CA GLN A 75 -19.19 29.25 2.48
C GLN A 75 -17.80 28.69 2.87
N LEU A 76 -16.76 28.89 2.06
CA LEU A 76 -15.38 28.53 2.40
C LEU A 76 -14.87 29.34 3.60
N SER A 77 -15.18 30.65 3.66
CA SER A 77 -14.84 31.51 4.79
C SER A 77 -15.55 31.10 6.10
N ILE A 78 -16.78 30.63 6.04
CA ILE A 78 -17.55 30.17 7.21
C ILE A 78 -17.05 28.79 7.68
N LYS A 79 -16.70 27.87 6.75
CA LYS A 79 -16.10 26.56 7.11
C LYS A 79 -14.70 26.70 7.70
N ALA A 80 -13.88 27.61 7.18
CA ALA A 80 -12.53 27.88 7.71
C ALA A 80 -12.55 28.43 9.15
N ARG A 81 -13.60 29.18 9.53
CA ARG A 81 -13.76 29.69 10.91
C ARG A 81 -14.25 28.65 11.91
N ARG A 82 -14.79 27.49 11.45
CA ARG A 82 -15.27 26.42 12.34
C ARG A 82 -14.22 25.33 12.61
N ASN A 83 -13.18 25.23 11.79
CA ASN A 83 -12.09 24.27 11.98
C ASN A 83 -10.80 25.02 12.36
N CYS A 84 -10.50 25.11 13.63
CA CYS A 84 -9.31 25.80 14.18
C CYS A 84 -7.96 25.15 13.82
N SER A 85 -7.90 24.11 13.02
CA SER A 85 -6.67 23.39 12.68
C SER A 85 -5.96 23.82 11.39
N ASN A 86 -6.49 24.82 10.65
CA ASN A 86 -5.90 25.30 9.39
C ASN A 86 -5.61 26.82 9.40
N ILE A 87 -4.96 27.32 10.46
CA ILE A 87 -4.60 28.75 10.60
C ILE A 87 -3.67 29.21 9.48
N GLY A 88 -2.77 28.34 8.97
CA GLY A 88 -1.83 28.70 7.91
C GLY A 88 -2.48 29.07 6.57
N VAL A 89 -3.52 28.37 6.16
CA VAL A 89 -4.21 28.63 4.89
C VAL A 89 -5.08 29.90 4.96
N ALA A 90 -5.66 30.19 6.13
CA ALA A 90 -6.45 31.40 6.35
C ALA A 90 -5.58 32.67 6.34
N GLN A 91 -4.33 32.61 6.81
CA GLN A 91 -3.41 33.74 6.77
C GLN A 91 -2.91 34.05 5.35
N ILE A 92 -2.65 33.04 4.52
CA ILE A 92 -2.23 33.25 3.13
C ILE A 92 -3.35 33.91 2.30
N VAL A 93 -4.60 33.52 2.53
CA VAL A 93 -5.75 34.12 1.84
C VAL A 93 -6.00 35.55 2.34
N ALA A 94 -5.83 35.84 3.63
CA ALA A 94 -5.98 37.19 4.19
C ALA A 94 -4.88 38.18 3.72
N ALA A 95 -3.63 37.69 3.59
CA ALA A 95 -2.50 38.51 3.14
C ALA A 95 -2.59 38.93 1.66
N SER A 96 -3.27 38.14 0.82
CA SER A 96 -3.49 38.46 -0.60
C SER A 96 -4.58 39.52 -0.86
N TRP A 97 -5.33 39.93 0.17
CA TRP A 97 -6.48 40.84 0.03
C TRP A 97 -6.20 42.25 0.66
N SER A 98 -5.02 42.47 1.27
CA SER A 98 -4.68 43.74 1.91
C SER A 98 -3.96 44.76 1.01
N ASN A 99 -3.74 44.47 -0.27
CA ASN A 99 -3.05 45.38 -1.20
C ASN A 99 -4.01 46.10 -2.16
N GLY A 100 -5.06 46.72 -1.63
CA GLY A 100 -5.80 47.78 -2.30
C GLY A 100 -5.43 49.12 -1.71
N PRO A 101 -5.38 50.24 -2.48
CA PRO A 101 -4.96 51.55 -1.94
C PRO A 101 -5.96 52.04 -0.89
N ALA A 102 -5.42 52.38 0.27
CA ALA A 102 -6.18 52.98 1.37
C ALA A 102 -6.52 54.44 1.05
N PRO A 103 -7.71 54.93 1.41
CA PRO A 103 -7.99 56.36 1.44
C PRO A 103 -7.36 57.01 2.69
N ASP A 104 -6.89 58.23 2.52
CA ASP A 104 -6.28 59.09 3.53
C ASP A 104 -7.14 59.25 4.79
N SER A 105 -6.50 59.17 5.95
CA SER A 105 -6.98 59.75 7.22
C SER A 105 -5.88 59.77 8.30
N PRO A 106 -6.02 60.58 9.33
CA PRO A 106 -4.90 61.41 9.81
C PRO A 106 -4.14 60.82 10.99
N SER A 107 -2.97 61.43 11.23
CA SER A 107 -2.02 61.26 12.32
C SER A 107 -2.64 61.12 13.72
N LEU A 108 -2.23 60.09 14.44
CA LEU A 108 -2.21 60.09 15.90
C LEU A 108 -0.87 59.51 16.38
N ALA A 109 -0.01 60.42 16.77
CA ALA A 109 1.14 60.16 17.62
C ALA A 109 0.62 59.86 19.02
N ALA A 110 0.84 58.66 19.53
CA ALA A 110 1.01 58.32 20.95
C ALA A 110 0.87 56.79 21.14
N ALA A 111 1.97 56.09 21.18
CA ALA A 111 2.23 54.91 22.00
C ALA A 111 3.65 54.37 21.74
N ALA A 112 4.62 55.24 21.99
CA ALA A 112 5.99 54.82 22.21
C ALA A 112 6.20 54.78 23.73
N SER A 113 6.07 53.61 24.33
CA SER A 113 6.69 53.25 25.61
C SER A 113 6.40 51.82 26.01
N ALA A 114 7.10 50.89 25.43
CA ALA A 114 7.35 49.57 26.02
C ALA A 114 8.54 48.90 25.30
N GLN A 115 9.65 49.61 25.29
CA GLN A 115 10.97 49.06 25.00
C GLN A 115 11.83 49.38 26.17
N ALA A 116 12.01 48.44 27.06
CA ALA A 116 13.08 48.55 28.05
C ALA A 116 13.54 47.14 28.40
N ALA A 117 14.84 47.04 28.45
CA ALA A 117 15.62 45.96 29.02
C ALA A 117 15.98 44.76 28.15
N ALA A 118 16.79 45.03 27.13
CA ALA A 118 17.84 44.07 26.77
C ALA A 118 19.11 44.54 27.49
N ALA A 119 19.49 43.86 28.57
CA ALA A 119 20.73 44.10 29.28
C ALA A 119 21.91 43.65 28.41
N ALA A 120 22.71 44.64 27.96
CA ALA A 120 23.99 44.38 27.35
C ALA A 120 24.96 43.89 28.45
N VAL A 121 25.33 42.64 28.43
CA VAL A 121 26.45 42.10 29.17
C VAL A 121 27.72 42.41 28.37
N THR A 122 28.44 43.41 28.76
CA THR A 122 29.80 43.72 28.26
C THR A 122 30.76 42.72 28.92
N VAL A 123 31.24 41.74 28.21
CA VAL A 123 32.33 40.88 28.64
C VAL A 123 33.64 41.54 28.24
N THR A 124 34.38 42.05 29.22
CA THR A 124 35.77 42.49 29.05
C THR A 124 36.65 41.25 28.94
N VAL A 125 37.22 41.03 27.77
CA VAL A 125 38.23 39.96 27.56
C VAL A 125 39.58 40.52 27.94
N THR A 126 40.17 40.04 29.04
CA THR A 126 41.59 40.22 29.34
C THR A 126 42.36 39.11 28.60
N ASN A 127 43.21 39.50 27.68
CA ASN A 127 44.19 38.63 27.03
C ASN A 127 45.26 38.24 28.03
N ASP A 128 45.28 36.99 28.49
CA ASP A 128 46.50 36.28 28.91
C ASP A 128 46.19 34.78 29.05
N GLY A 129 46.63 33.98 28.05
CA GLY A 129 46.58 32.53 28.07
C GLY A 129 46.74 31.90 26.67
N PRO A 130 47.42 30.78 26.56
CA PRO A 130 47.92 30.30 25.28
C PRO A 130 46.86 29.84 24.32
N ALA A 131 47.18 29.99 23.03
CA ALA A 131 46.37 29.69 21.86
C ALA A 131 45.56 28.37 21.97
N VAL A 132 44.23 28.51 21.95
CA VAL A 132 43.34 27.40 21.65
C VAL A 132 43.14 27.40 20.14
N GLU A 133 43.82 26.51 19.47
CA GLU A 133 43.60 26.18 18.06
C GLU A 133 42.14 25.77 17.84
N SER A 134 41.60 26.31 16.76
CA SER A 134 40.30 26.14 16.19
C SER A 134 39.77 24.71 16.25
N CYS A 135 38.79 24.45 17.11
CA CYS A 135 37.89 23.31 17.02
C CYS A 135 36.63 23.64 16.21
N ILE A 136 36.80 24.11 14.97
CA ILE A 136 35.69 24.25 14.01
C ILE A 136 36.05 23.52 12.72
N ASP A 137 36.50 22.29 12.84
CA ASP A 137 36.52 21.35 11.72
C ASP A 137 36.54 19.94 12.32
N ASN A 138 35.39 19.35 12.49
CA ASN A 138 35.13 17.92 12.52
C ASN A 138 33.79 17.63 13.22
N CYS A 139 32.71 18.25 12.75
CA CYS A 139 31.41 17.62 12.88
C CYS A 139 31.19 16.77 11.63
N SER A 140 32.09 15.80 11.41
CA SER A 140 31.77 14.65 10.57
C SER A 140 30.70 13.87 11.32
N VAL A 141 29.44 14.04 10.93
CA VAL A 141 28.38 13.10 11.28
C VAL A 141 28.82 11.77 10.70
N GLN A 142 29.48 10.96 11.51
CA GLN A 142 29.62 9.53 11.22
C GLN A 142 28.19 8.98 11.31
N ILE A 143 27.54 8.86 10.16
CA ILE A 143 26.41 7.97 9.99
C ILE A 143 27.04 6.59 10.08
N GLY A 144 27.06 6.05 11.29
CA GLY A 144 27.60 4.73 11.55
C GLY A 144 26.97 3.72 10.61
N GLY A 145 27.80 2.86 10.04
CA GLY A 145 27.33 1.67 9.35
C GLY A 145 26.34 0.94 10.26
N SER A 146 25.35 0.31 9.68
CA SER A 146 24.35 -0.49 10.38
C SER A 146 25.02 -1.63 11.14
N ASP A 147 25.50 -1.32 12.35
CA ASP A 147 25.73 -2.35 13.32
C ASP A 147 24.34 -2.80 13.79
N ASN A 148 23.91 -3.96 13.33
CA ASN A 148 22.71 -4.68 13.79
C ASN A 148 22.74 -4.98 15.31
N SER A 149 23.71 -4.47 16.05
CA SER A 149 23.88 -4.69 17.48
C SER A 149 23.09 -3.75 18.39
N THR A 150 22.49 -2.68 17.87
CA THR A 150 21.87 -1.63 18.71
C THR A 150 20.42 -1.89 19.11
N THR A 151 19.76 -2.91 18.53
CA THR A 151 18.38 -3.29 18.89
C THR A 151 18.30 -4.40 19.94
N THR A 152 19.44 -4.92 20.41
CA THR A 152 19.50 -6.13 21.24
C THR A 152 18.86 -6.02 22.63
N PHE A 153 18.58 -4.81 23.13
CA PHE A 153 17.91 -4.66 24.43
C PHE A 153 16.38 -4.49 24.31
N LEU A 154 15.83 -4.29 23.10
CA LEU A 154 14.39 -4.27 22.88
C LEU A 154 13.91 -5.68 22.55
N SER A 155 13.24 -6.31 23.49
CA SER A 155 12.76 -7.69 23.36
C SER A 155 11.28 -7.80 23.04
N SER A 156 10.49 -6.72 23.24
CA SER A 156 9.05 -6.74 23.00
C SER A 156 8.68 -6.01 21.70
N ASP A 157 7.75 -6.57 20.94
CA ASP A 157 7.22 -5.96 19.73
C ASP A 157 6.64 -4.55 20.01
N GLY A 158 6.03 -4.35 21.18
CA GLY A 158 5.53 -3.04 21.60
C GLY A 158 6.64 -1.98 21.69
N SER A 159 7.80 -2.31 22.25
CA SER A 159 8.94 -1.38 22.30
C SER A 159 9.58 -1.20 20.92
N ILE A 160 9.66 -2.25 20.13
CA ILE A 160 10.17 -2.20 18.75
C ILE A 160 9.29 -1.29 17.88
N THR A 161 7.96 -1.43 17.93
CA THR A 161 7.04 -0.58 17.15
C THR A 161 7.16 0.91 17.48
N VAL A 162 7.53 1.25 18.72
CA VAL A 162 7.68 2.65 19.14
C VAL A 162 9.04 3.22 18.75
N HIS A 163 10.13 2.48 18.95
CA HIS A 163 11.48 3.04 18.94
C HIS A 163 12.38 2.64 17.77
N ALA A 164 12.12 1.49 17.12
CA ALA A 164 12.97 1.05 16.01
C ALA A 164 13.00 2.09 14.87
N GLY A 165 14.17 2.32 14.29
CA GLY A 165 14.40 3.27 13.22
C GLY A 165 14.39 4.75 13.63
N GLU A 166 13.84 5.10 14.80
CA GLU A 166 13.79 6.50 15.26
C GLU A 166 14.88 6.85 16.27
N ARG A 167 15.17 5.97 17.22
CA ARG A 167 16.17 6.22 18.27
C ARG A 167 17.33 5.24 18.27
N LEU A 168 17.07 4.02 17.83
CA LEU A 168 18.02 2.93 17.90
C LEU A 168 18.62 2.74 16.51
N GLY A 169 19.83 3.25 16.31
CA GLY A 169 20.58 3.13 15.08
C GLY A 169 20.80 4.42 14.30
N ARG A 170 19.92 5.43 14.42
CA ARG A 170 20.13 6.75 13.79
C ARG A 170 19.74 7.88 14.73
N GLY A 171 20.59 8.92 14.80
CA GLY A 171 20.20 10.18 15.40
C GLY A 171 19.15 10.89 14.55
N ILE A 172 18.08 11.39 15.17
CA ILE A 172 17.17 12.32 14.51
C ILE A 172 17.89 13.66 14.40
N VAL A 173 18.18 14.12 13.18
CA VAL A 173 19.00 15.31 12.90
C VAL A 173 18.48 16.59 13.58
N THR A 174 17.20 16.63 13.93
CA THR A 174 16.55 17.79 14.54
C THR A 174 16.23 17.62 16.02
N ASP A 175 16.67 16.52 16.65
CA ASP A 175 16.31 16.12 18.03
C ASP A 175 14.78 16.04 18.25
N ALA A 176 13.99 16.01 17.20
CA ALA A 176 12.55 15.84 17.27
C ALA A 176 12.19 14.45 17.78
N ILE A 177 11.10 14.33 18.55
CA ILE A 177 10.60 13.03 19.02
C ILE A 177 10.06 12.19 17.84
N THR A 178 9.51 12.85 16.83
CA THR A 178 8.92 12.21 15.64
C THR A 178 9.84 12.34 14.43
N THR A 179 9.78 11.36 13.54
CA THR A 179 10.51 11.40 12.27
C THR A 179 10.07 12.60 11.43
N PRO A 180 10.99 13.46 10.96
CA PRO A 180 10.67 14.53 10.03
C PRO A 180 10.15 13.99 8.69
N VAL A 181 9.20 14.71 8.08
CA VAL A 181 8.73 14.41 6.72
C VAL A 181 9.57 15.19 5.71
N VAL A 182 10.34 14.50 4.89
CA VAL A 182 11.21 15.10 3.88
C VAL A 182 10.54 15.04 2.51
N ASN A 183 9.80 16.10 2.16
CA ASN A 183 9.15 16.23 0.86
C ASN A 183 10.11 16.83 -0.17
N THR A 184 10.85 15.97 -0.85
CA THR A 184 11.73 16.37 -1.94
C THR A 184 11.74 15.32 -3.05
N SER A 185 11.96 15.76 -4.29
CA SER A 185 12.21 14.88 -5.43
C SER A 185 13.69 14.59 -5.65
N ALA A 186 14.59 15.46 -5.19
CA ALA A 186 16.02 15.36 -5.44
C ALA A 186 16.83 15.86 -4.25
N TYR A 187 18.05 15.37 -4.15
CA TYR A 187 19.03 15.75 -3.14
C TYR A 187 20.26 16.32 -3.82
N PHE A 188 20.97 17.22 -3.18
CA PHE A 188 22.14 17.84 -3.74
C PHE A 188 23.42 17.35 -3.07
N PHE A 189 24.51 17.41 -3.82
CA PHE A 189 25.87 17.17 -3.33
C PHE A 189 26.63 18.51 -3.39
N LYS A 190 27.37 18.83 -2.34
CA LYS A 190 28.13 20.09 -2.28
C LYS A 190 29.27 20.15 -3.29
N LYS A 191 29.85 18.98 -3.61
CA LYS A 191 30.96 18.82 -4.56
C LYS A 191 30.76 17.57 -5.40
N THR A 192 31.28 17.55 -6.62
CA THR A 192 31.26 16.36 -7.48
C THR A 192 31.97 15.16 -6.84
N GLN A 193 32.98 15.43 -5.99
CA GLN A 193 33.65 14.33 -5.25
C GLN A 193 32.69 13.63 -4.28
N GLU A 194 31.81 14.33 -3.56
CA GLU A 194 30.79 13.70 -2.71
C GLU A 194 29.84 12.82 -3.53
N LEU A 195 29.48 13.21 -4.75
CA LEU A 195 28.69 12.37 -5.64
C LEU A 195 29.44 11.12 -6.07
N ILE A 196 30.75 11.23 -6.37
CA ILE A 196 31.59 10.05 -6.68
C ILE A 196 31.64 9.12 -5.47
N ASP A 197 31.91 9.68 -4.28
CA ASP A 197 31.97 8.90 -3.05
C ASP A 197 30.64 8.21 -2.71
N PHE A 198 29.52 8.87 -2.99
CA PHE A 198 28.19 8.27 -2.90
C PHE A 198 28.02 7.09 -3.89
N LYS A 199 28.40 7.27 -5.15
CA LYS A 199 28.33 6.18 -6.15
C LYS A 199 29.22 4.98 -5.80
N GLU A 200 30.36 5.24 -5.18
CA GLU A 200 31.30 4.21 -4.69
C GLU A 200 31.00 3.72 -3.27
N LYS A 201 29.84 4.12 -2.69
CA LYS A 201 29.37 3.72 -1.35
C LYS A 201 30.28 4.15 -0.19
N ARG A 202 31.14 5.15 -0.41
CA ARG A 202 31.98 5.75 0.65
C ARG A 202 31.27 6.89 1.39
N HIS A 203 30.23 7.48 0.80
CA HIS A 203 29.38 8.51 1.39
C HIS A 203 27.93 8.06 1.39
N GLN A 204 27.26 8.12 2.54
CA GLN A 204 25.84 7.82 2.64
C GLN A 204 25.01 9.07 2.37
N SER A 205 24.17 9.03 1.36
CA SER A 205 23.26 10.09 1.00
C SER A 205 22.08 9.55 0.19
N PHE A 206 21.24 10.45 -0.28
CA PHE A 206 20.19 10.18 -1.27
C PHE A 206 20.50 10.98 -2.53
N GLU A 207 19.99 10.55 -3.66
CA GLU A 207 20.18 11.21 -4.95
C GLU A 207 18.82 11.70 -5.50
N TYR A 208 17.84 10.82 -5.53
CA TYR A 208 16.54 11.07 -6.12
C TYR A 208 15.44 10.36 -5.32
N GLY A 209 14.32 11.05 -5.08
CA GLY A 209 13.28 10.57 -4.17
C GLY A 209 12.65 9.23 -4.53
N ARG A 210 12.74 8.79 -5.81
CA ARG A 210 12.30 7.46 -6.22
C ARG A 210 13.28 6.36 -5.78
N TYR A 211 14.56 6.69 -5.59
CA TYR A 211 15.61 5.75 -5.18
C TYR A 211 15.78 5.65 -3.66
N GLY A 212 15.20 6.57 -2.92
CA GLY A 212 15.22 6.58 -1.47
C GLY A 212 14.82 7.93 -0.89
N ASN A 213 14.35 7.89 0.35
CA ASN A 213 13.94 9.08 1.11
C ASN A 213 14.13 8.80 2.61
N PRO A 214 14.66 9.75 3.40
CA PRO A 214 14.93 9.50 4.83
C PRO A 214 13.68 9.10 5.62
N THR A 215 12.50 9.63 5.27
CA THR A 215 11.24 9.27 5.94
C THR A 215 10.80 7.85 5.61
N THR A 216 10.93 7.41 4.33
CA THR A 216 10.58 6.04 3.93
C THR A 216 11.52 5.02 4.54
N VAL A 217 12.82 5.34 4.64
CA VAL A 217 13.81 4.46 5.28
C VAL A 217 13.46 4.16 6.73
N VAL A 218 13.00 5.15 7.51
CA VAL A 218 12.56 4.91 8.89
C VAL A 218 11.37 3.94 8.95
N ALA A 219 10.42 4.05 8.02
CA ALA A 219 9.31 3.10 7.94
C ALA A 219 9.82 1.68 7.60
N GLU A 220 10.74 1.56 6.64
CA GLU A 220 11.37 0.30 6.26
C GLU A 220 12.12 -0.34 7.45
N GLU A 221 12.92 0.44 8.18
CA GLU A 221 13.66 -0.03 9.37
C GLU A 221 12.74 -0.52 10.49
N LYS A 222 11.61 0.19 10.73
CA LYS A 222 10.61 -0.25 11.72
C LYS A 222 9.98 -1.59 11.35
N ILE A 223 9.61 -1.75 10.09
CA ILE A 223 8.99 -3.00 9.61
C ILE A 223 10.03 -4.13 9.64
N SER A 224 11.28 -3.88 9.19
CA SER A 224 12.37 -4.84 9.27
C SER A 224 12.59 -5.34 10.70
N ALA A 225 12.62 -4.42 11.65
CA ALA A 225 12.81 -4.76 13.06
C ALA A 225 11.66 -5.61 13.64
N LEU A 226 10.42 -5.33 13.20
CA LEU A 226 9.25 -6.13 13.60
C LEU A 226 9.27 -7.52 12.99
N GLU A 227 9.62 -7.64 11.71
CA GLU A 227 9.66 -8.93 11.01
C GLU A 227 10.91 -9.75 11.36
N GLY A 228 11.94 -9.14 11.95
CA GLY A 228 13.26 -9.76 12.10
C GLY A 228 13.96 -9.92 10.75
N ALA A 229 13.68 -9.03 9.78
CA ALA A 229 14.23 -9.07 8.44
C ALA A 229 15.55 -8.31 8.34
N GLU A 230 16.43 -8.74 7.42
CA GLU A 230 17.64 -7.97 7.08
C GLU A 230 17.29 -6.65 6.39
N SER A 231 16.25 -6.64 5.56
CA SER A 231 15.84 -5.49 4.79
C SER A 231 14.34 -5.50 4.51
N THR A 232 13.78 -4.30 4.31
CA THR A 232 12.39 -4.08 3.88
C THR A 232 12.38 -3.05 2.76
N LEU A 233 11.46 -3.22 1.82
CA LEU A 233 11.11 -2.24 0.80
C LEU A 233 9.65 -1.84 0.97
N ILE A 234 9.39 -0.53 1.17
CA ILE A 234 8.04 0.03 1.23
C ILE A 234 7.63 0.61 -0.12
N MET A 235 6.38 0.41 -0.51
CA MET A 235 5.85 0.74 -1.84
C MET A 235 4.46 1.39 -1.74
N ALA A 236 4.00 1.95 -2.87
CA ALA A 236 2.75 2.70 -2.96
C ALA A 236 1.48 1.88 -2.61
N SER A 237 1.52 0.56 -2.65
CA SER A 237 0.38 -0.30 -2.29
C SER A 237 0.81 -1.75 -2.10
N GLY A 238 -0.03 -2.56 -1.44
CA GLY A 238 0.16 -4.01 -1.36
C GLY A 238 0.20 -4.67 -2.74
N MET A 239 -0.63 -4.23 -3.69
CA MET A 239 -0.57 -4.72 -5.07
C MET A 239 0.75 -4.38 -5.76
N CYS A 240 1.31 -3.19 -5.52
CA CYS A 240 2.64 -2.85 -6.03
C CYS A 240 3.70 -3.81 -5.46
N ALA A 241 3.64 -4.11 -4.15
CA ALA A 241 4.55 -5.06 -3.51
C ALA A 241 4.43 -6.47 -4.13
N SER A 242 3.21 -7.00 -4.26
CA SER A 242 2.97 -8.32 -4.87
C SER A 242 3.46 -8.38 -6.32
N THR A 243 3.06 -7.41 -7.15
CA THR A 243 3.36 -7.46 -8.59
C THR A 243 4.84 -7.26 -8.89
N VAL A 244 5.50 -6.31 -8.21
CA VAL A 244 6.93 -6.06 -8.39
C VAL A 244 7.75 -7.26 -7.92
N MET A 245 7.42 -7.85 -6.78
CA MET A 245 8.09 -9.04 -6.25
C MET A 245 7.96 -10.22 -7.22
N LEU A 246 6.72 -10.52 -7.68
CA LEU A 246 6.47 -11.62 -8.61
C LEU A 246 7.22 -11.43 -9.94
N MET A 247 7.25 -10.20 -10.47
CA MET A 247 7.98 -9.89 -11.70
C MET A 247 9.51 -9.90 -11.53
N ALA A 248 10.02 -9.61 -10.33
CA ALA A 248 11.45 -9.62 -10.06
C ALA A 248 11.98 -11.04 -9.88
N LEU A 249 11.26 -11.89 -9.15
CA LEU A 249 11.78 -13.18 -8.68
C LEU A 249 11.35 -14.38 -9.51
N VAL A 250 10.27 -14.27 -10.28
CA VAL A 250 9.86 -15.36 -11.19
C VAL A 250 10.38 -15.03 -12.59
N PRO A 251 11.36 -15.78 -13.10
CA PRO A 251 11.96 -15.49 -14.40
C PRO A 251 10.93 -15.70 -15.53
N ALA A 252 11.11 -15.00 -16.65
CA ALA A 252 10.31 -15.23 -17.85
C ALA A 252 10.45 -16.70 -18.29
N GLY A 253 9.32 -17.36 -18.58
CA GLY A 253 9.28 -18.80 -18.87
C GLY A 253 9.45 -19.70 -17.63
N GLY A 254 9.51 -19.12 -16.42
CA GLY A 254 9.58 -19.87 -15.16
C GLY A 254 8.24 -20.44 -14.70
N HIS A 255 8.24 -21.01 -13.51
CA HIS A 255 7.06 -21.62 -12.89
C HIS A 255 6.88 -21.13 -11.46
N MET A 256 5.65 -20.80 -11.07
CA MET A 256 5.29 -20.51 -9.69
C MET A 256 4.09 -21.33 -9.24
N VAL A 257 3.99 -21.54 -7.94
CA VAL A 257 2.83 -22.15 -7.30
C VAL A 257 2.15 -21.14 -6.40
N THR A 258 0.82 -21.12 -6.40
CA THR A 258 0.01 -20.30 -5.50
C THR A 258 -1.21 -21.07 -5.01
N THR A 259 -1.96 -20.49 -4.06
CA THR A 259 -3.14 -21.14 -3.47
C THR A 259 -4.45 -20.57 -3.99
N THR A 260 -5.52 -21.36 -3.87
CA THR A 260 -6.88 -20.97 -4.29
C THR A 260 -7.39 -19.77 -3.50
N ASP A 261 -7.05 -19.66 -2.23
CA ASP A 261 -7.50 -18.63 -1.33
C ASP A 261 -6.44 -17.53 -1.22
N CYS A 262 -6.57 -16.50 -2.03
CA CYS A 262 -5.74 -15.31 -1.91
C CYS A 262 -6.51 -14.08 -2.38
N TYR A 263 -5.98 -12.90 -2.08
CA TYR A 263 -6.60 -11.64 -2.50
C TYR A 263 -6.87 -11.64 -4.01
N ARG A 264 -8.13 -11.43 -4.39
CA ARG A 264 -8.62 -11.62 -5.76
C ARG A 264 -7.77 -10.89 -6.82
N LYS A 265 -7.31 -9.66 -6.56
CA LYS A 265 -6.51 -8.92 -7.54
C LYS A 265 -5.11 -9.49 -7.72
N THR A 266 -4.49 -9.99 -6.64
CA THR A 266 -3.22 -10.73 -6.73
C THR A 266 -3.41 -12.00 -7.56
N ARG A 267 -4.48 -12.76 -7.29
CA ARG A 267 -4.81 -13.94 -8.06
C ARG A 267 -5.05 -13.64 -9.55
N MET A 268 -5.82 -12.57 -9.85
CA MET A 268 -6.02 -12.14 -11.23
C MET A 268 -4.70 -11.77 -11.93
N PHE A 269 -3.75 -11.15 -11.22
CA PHE A 269 -2.44 -10.86 -11.76
C PHE A 269 -1.68 -12.15 -12.05
N ILE A 270 -1.66 -13.08 -11.10
CA ILE A 270 -0.99 -14.37 -11.23
C ILE A 270 -1.59 -15.21 -12.37
N GLU A 271 -2.90 -15.35 -12.43
CA GLU A 271 -3.57 -16.24 -13.41
C GLU A 271 -3.70 -15.61 -14.81
N ASN A 272 -3.80 -14.26 -14.94
CA ASN A 272 -4.12 -13.64 -16.21
C ASN A 272 -2.96 -12.84 -16.84
N PHE A 273 -1.99 -12.40 -16.03
CA PHE A 273 -0.90 -11.55 -16.51
C PHE A 273 0.44 -12.29 -16.57
N LEU A 274 0.80 -13.06 -15.56
CA LEU A 274 2.05 -13.83 -15.57
C LEU A 274 2.13 -14.84 -16.73
N PRO A 275 1.06 -15.56 -17.12
CA PRO A 275 1.11 -16.42 -18.30
C PRO A 275 1.41 -15.69 -19.61
N LYS A 276 1.07 -14.39 -19.72
CA LYS A 276 1.44 -13.58 -20.90
C LYS A 276 2.95 -13.30 -20.97
N MET A 277 3.66 -13.47 -19.86
CA MET A 277 5.12 -13.41 -19.78
C MET A 277 5.77 -14.79 -19.93
N GLY A 278 4.98 -15.80 -20.29
CA GLY A 278 5.42 -17.19 -20.43
C GLY A 278 5.60 -17.92 -19.08
N ILE A 279 5.17 -17.34 -17.97
CA ILE A 279 5.29 -17.95 -16.65
C ILE A 279 4.18 -18.98 -16.45
N LEU A 280 4.57 -20.21 -16.10
CA LEU A 280 3.62 -21.27 -15.72
C LEU A 280 3.11 -21.02 -14.30
N VAL A 281 1.81 -21.18 -14.09
CA VAL A 281 1.16 -21.03 -12.79
C VAL A 281 0.45 -22.34 -12.42
N THR A 282 0.75 -22.87 -11.23
CA THR A 282 -0.02 -23.96 -10.62
C THR A 282 -0.77 -23.42 -9.40
N VAL A 283 -2.06 -23.73 -9.31
CA VAL A 283 -2.93 -23.30 -8.20
C VAL A 283 -3.33 -24.55 -7.42
N ILE A 284 -3.13 -24.52 -6.10
CA ILE A 284 -3.44 -25.63 -5.19
C ILE A 284 -4.34 -25.16 -4.05
N ASP A 285 -4.95 -26.07 -3.29
CA ASP A 285 -5.60 -25.70 -2.01
C ASP A 285 -4.53 -25.33 -0.97
N PRO A 286 -4.78 -24.37 -0.05
CA PRO A 286 -3.83 -24.00 1.00
C PRO A 286 -3.37 -25.16 1.88
N ALA A 287 -4.18 -26.17 2.07
CA ALA A 287 -3.84 -27.37 2.85
C ALA A 287 -3.23 -28.52 2.02
N ASP A 288 -3.18 -28.39 0.70
CA ASP A 288 -2.73 -29.44 -0.22
C ASP A 288 -1.20 -29.46 -0.37
N VAL A 289 -0.52 -29.94 0.68
CA VAL A 289 0.94 -30.07 0.67
C VAL A 289 1.42 -31.12 -0.32
N ASP A 290 0.63 -32.17 -0.55
CA ASP A 290 0.95 -33.23 -1.52
C ASP A 290 0.87 -32.68 -2.95
N GLY A 291 -0.11 -31.81 -3.24
CA GLY A 291 -0.19 -31.06 -4.49
C GLY A 291 0.99 -30.10 -4.70
N LEU A 292 1.46 -29.45 -3.63
CA LEU A 292 2.67 -28.65 -3.66
C LEU A 292 3.89 -29.52 -4.01
N GLU A 293 4.05 -30.66 -3.33
CA GLU A 293 5.15 -31.57 -3.60
C GLU A 293 5.12 -32.12 -5.02
N ALA A 294 3.94 -32.48 -5.52
CA ALA A 294 3.74 -32.91 -6.90
C ALA A 294 4.10 -31.81 -7.90
N ALA A 295 3.75 -30.53 -7.63
CA ALA A 295 4.11 -29.39 -8.48
C ALA A 295 5.63 -29.16 -8.48
N LEU A 296 6.28 -29.22 -7.31
CA LEU A 296 7.73 -29.09 -7.16
C LEU A 296 8.51 -30.24 -7.82
N ASN A 297 7.94 -31.43 -7.90
CA ASN A 297 8.55 -32.62 -8.52
C ASN A 297 8.33 -32.70 -10.04
N LYS A 298 7.43 -31.92 -10.61
CA LYS A 298 7.18 -31.88 -12.07
C LYS A 298 8.33 -31.23 -12.83
N ASN A 299 9.54 -31.81 -12.73
CA ASN A 299 10.73 -31.34 -13.42
C ASN A 299 10.81 -31.80 -14.89
N LYS A 300 9.74 -32.35 -15.47
CA LYS A 300 9.70 -32.78 -16.87
C LYS A 300 8.34 -32.48 -17.47
N VAL A 301 8.25 -31.48 -18.30
CA VAL A 301 7.22 -31.46 -19.33
C VAL A 301 7.69 -32.43 -20.44
N SER A 302 7.41 -33.72 -20.27
CA SER A 302 7.43 -34.63 -21.37
C SER A 302 6.17 -34.36 -22.24
N GLY A 303 6.36 -33.80 -23.43
CA GLY A 303 5.35 -33.74 -24.47
C GLY A 303 4.66 -32.38 -24.62
N ILE A 304 5.35 -31.42 -25.18
CA ILE A 304 4.71 -30.48 -26.11
C ILE A 304 4.75 -31.19 -27.46
N GLU A 305 3.61 -31.78 -27.86
CA GLU A 305 3.40 -32.17 -29.25
C GLU A 305 3.61 -30.93 -30.12
N SER A 306 4.49 -31.05 -31.10
CA SER A 306 4.87 -30.05 -32.08
C SER A 306 3.64 -29.54 -32.84
N GLY A 307 3.07 -28.44 -32.41
CA GLY A 307 2.01 -27.73 -33.08
C GLY A 307 2.03 -26.25 -32.75
N SER A 308 2.72 -25.50 -33.63
CA SER A 308 2.73 -24.02 -33.69
C SER A 308 3.61 -23.32 -32.66
N LEU A 309 4.91 -23.36 -32.93
CA LEU A 309 5.86 -22.36 -32.43
C LEU A 309 5.60 -21.02 -33.16
N VAL A 310 4.90 -20.11 -32.50
CA VAL A 310 4.97 -18.70 -32.89
C VAL A 310 6.24 -18.13 -32.25
N PHE A 311 7.29 -18.01 -33.05
CA PHE A 311 8.48 -17.25 -32.70
C PHE A 311 8.10 -15.77 -32.61
N LEU A 312 7.93 -15.25 -31.38
CA LEU A 312 8.04 -13.82 -31.12
C LEU A 312 9.51 -13.56 -30.77
N ASP A 313 10.24 -13.12 -31.78
CA ASP A 313 11.59 -12.57 -31.65
C ASP A 313 11.53 -11.22 -30.95
N LEU A 314 11.61 -11.25 -29.62
CA LEU A 314 11.72 -10.06 -28.77
C LEU A 314 13.18 -9.92 -28.33
N SER A 315 14.00 -9.44 -29.29
CA SER A 315 15.33 -8.91 -29.00
C SER A 315 15.24 -7.60 -28.24
N PHE A 316 15.02 -7.64 -26.94
CA PHE A 316 15.29 -6.50 -26.07
C PHE A 316 16.75 -6.53 -25.63
N TYR A 317 17.56 -5.72 -26.34
CA TYR A 317 18.92 -5.41 -25.92
C TYR A 317 18.91 -4.60 -24.63
N PHE A 318 19.28 -5.23 -23.51
CA PHE A 318 19.77 -4.53 -22.33
C PHE A 318 21.29 -4.42 -22.46
N CYS A 319 21.79 -3.23 -22.80
CA CYS A 319 23.21 -2.91 -22.69
C CYS A 319 23.61 -2.70 -21.24
N PHE A 320 24.13 -3.75 -20.59
CA PHE A 320 25.01 -3.63 -19.42
C PHE A 320 26.02 -4.78 -19.44
N GLY A 321 27.30 -4.42 -19.63
CA GLY A 321 28.46 -5.28 -19.30
C GLY A 321 28.82 -6.30 -20.38
N ASN A 322 30.05 -6.17 -20.88
CA ASN A 322 30.76 -7.15 -21.73
C ASN A 322 30.93 -8.49 -20.99
N ASP A 323 29.94 -9.34 -21.04
CA ASP A 323 30.14 -10.77 -20.87
C ASP A 323 29.20 -11.50 -21.83
N ASN A 324 29.83 -12.07 -22.87
CA ASN A 324 29.23 -12.95 -23.86
C ASN A 324 28.81 -14.29 -23.22
N SER A 325 27.92 -14.30 -22.23
CA SER A 325 27.17 -15.48 -21.85
C SER A 325 25.80 -15.42 -22.51
N SER A 326 25.70 -16.06 -23.68
CA SER A 326 24.41 -16.35 -24.29
C SER A 326 23.55 -17.11 -23.27
N PHE A 327 22.51 -16.45 -22.77
CA PHE A 327 21.45 -17.13 -22.01
C PHE A 327 20.74 -18.09 -22.96
N ARG A 328 21.25 -19.32 -23.04
CA ARG A 328 20.48 -20.44 -23.57
C ARG A 328 19.52 -20.87 -22.46
N VAL A 329 18.25 -20.55 -22.61
CA VAL A 329 17.20 -21.23 -21.85
C VAL A 329 17.27 -22.70 -22.25
N ASN A 330 17.88 -23.54 -21.40
CA ASN A 330 17.79 -24.97 -21.56
C ASN A 330 16.32 -25.36 -21.31
N SER A 331 15.65 -25.82 -22.35
CA SER A 331 14.24 -26.25 -22.36
C SER A 331 13.95 -27.50 -21.50
N ASP A 332 14.90 -28.00 -20.74
CA ASP A 332 14.82 -29.35 -20.19
C ASP A 332 14.30 -29.47 -18.74
N SER A 333 14.06 -28.35 -18.02
CA SER A 333 13.33 -28.41 -16.74
C SER A 333 12.86 -27.02 -16.30
N ILE A 334 11.58 -26.73 -16.42
CA ILE A 334 10.98 -25.54 -15.80
C ILE A 334 10.76 -25.86 -14.31
N GLN A 335 11.70 -25.46 -13.49
CA GLN A 335 11.62 -25.62 -12.04
C GLN A 335 10.72 -24.54 -11.43
N VAL A 336 9.99 -24.89 -10.37
CA VAL A 336 9.24 -23.91 -9.57
C VAL A 336 10.25 -22.94 -8.91
N SER A 337 10.10 -21.66 -9.20
CA SER A 337 10.96 -20.60 -8.66
C SER A 337 10.43 -20.04 -7.34
N LEU A 338 9.09 -19.99 -7.19
CA LEU A 338 8.43 -19.33 -6.07
C LEU A 338 7.12 -20.04 -5.72
N PHE A 339 6.90 -20.28 -4.42
CA PHE A 339 5.61 -20.52 -3.82
C PHE A 339 5.11 -19.24 -3.13
N PHE A 340 3.92 -18.78 -3.52
CA PHE A 340 3.27 -17.60 -2.94
C PHE A 340 1.91 -17.97 -2.36
N THR A 341 1.67 -17.61 -1.09
CA THR A 341 0.37 -17.81 -0.43
C THR A 341 0.11 -16.75 0.62
N GLU A 342 -1.15 -16.65 1.04
CA GLU A 342 -1.55 -15.88 2.23
C GLU A 342 -1.66 -16.80 3.44
N SER A 343 -1.36 -16.29 4.64
CA SER A 343 -1.61 -17.01 5.89
C SER A 343 -1.78 -16.01 7.05
N PRO A 344 -3.04 -15.86 7.59
CA PRO A 344 -4.31 -16.44 7.13
C PRO A 344 -4.76 -15.97 5.75
N THR A 345 -5.49 -16.82 5.02
CA THR A 345 -5.98 -16.53 3.67
C THR A 345 -7.22 -15.64 3.65
N ASN A 346 -7.59 -15.14 2.48
CA ASN A 346 -8.78 -14.32 2.25
C ASN A 346 -9.70 -15.00 1.21
N PRO A 347 -10.99 -15.32 1.52
CA PRO A 347 -11.74 -14.87 2.71
C PRO A 347 -11.82 -15.89 3.86
N PHE A 348 -11.37 -17.13 3.69
CA PHE A 348 -11.69 -18.23 4.61
C PHE A 348 -10.74 -18.37 5.79
N LEU A 349 -9.74 -17.49 5.89
CA LEU A 349 -8.78 -17.42 7.00
C LEU A 349 -8.05 -18.78 7.22
N ARG A 350 -7.83 -19.55 6.14
CA ARG A 350 -7.06 -20.80 6.17
C ARG A 350 -5.61 -20.50 6.56
N CYS A 351 -5.00 -21.36 7.32
CA CYS A 351 -3.62 -21.22 7.79
C CYS A 351 -2.73 -22.29 7.15
N VAL A 352 -1.67 -21.83 6.49
CA VAL A 352 -0.68 -22.72 5.87
C VAL A 352 0.38 -23.09 6.93
N ASP A 353 0.79 -24.36 6.97
CA ASP A 353 1.95 -24.79 7.76
C ASP A 353 3.24 -24.26 7.11
N ILE A 354 3.64 -23.05 7.54
CA ILE A 354 4.72 -22.30 6.91
C ILE A 354 6.04 -23.04 7.02
N GLU A 355 6.33 -23.67 8.17
CA GLU A 355 7.57 -24.41 8.38
C GLU A 355 7.68 -25.62 7.43
N ARG A 356 6.58 -26.36 7.29
CA ARG A 356 6.53 -27.55 6.42
C ARG A 356 6.67 -27.17 4.94
N VAL A 357 5.90 -26.17 4.46
CA VAL A 357 5.98 -25.75 3.06
C VAL A 357 7.32 -25.12 2.71
N SER A 358 7.94 -24.37 3.65
CA SER A 358 9.26 -23.78 3.44
C SER A 358 10.34 -24.87 3.30
N LYS A 359 10.37 -25.83 4.21
CA LYS A 359 11.29 -26.97 4.10
C LYS A 359 11.14 -27.72 2.77
N LEU A 360 9.90 -27.94 2.35
CA LEU A 360 9.60 -28.64 1.10
C LEU A 360 10.08 -27.83 -0.11
N CYS A 361 9.74 -26.55 -0.20
CA CYS A 361 10.15 -25.67 -1.30
C CYS A 361 11.68 -25.53 -1.37
N HIS A 362 12.35 -25.29 -0.24
CA HIS A 362 13.80 -25.17 -0.16
C HIS A 362 14.53 -26.46 -0.61
N SER A 363 13.95 -27.65 -0.31
CA SER A 363 14.51 -28.91 -0.77
C SER A 363 14.59 -29.04 -2.30
N LYS A 364 13.80 -28.19 -3.00
CA LYS A 364 13.71 -28.14 -4.48
C LYS A 364 14.23 -26.82 -5.06
N GLY A 365 14.81 -25.93 -4.21
CA GLY A 365 15.38 -24.66 -4.62
C GLY A 365 14.35 -23.58 -4.95
N ALA A 366 13.09 -23.75 -4.53
CA ALA A 366 12.04 -22.75 -4.69
C ALA A 366 11.99 -21.80 -3.48
N LEU A 367 11.76 -20.50 -3.72
CA LEU A 367 11.53 -19.50 -2.69
C LEU A 367 10.09 -19.57 -2.15
N VAL A 368 9.92 -19.10 -0.92
CA VAL A 368 8.61 -19.00 -0.25
C VAL A 368 8.32 -17.55 0.13
N CYS A 369 7.20 -17.01 -0.34
CA CYS A 369 6.68 -15.72 0.07
C CYS A 369 5.31 -15.89 0.72
N ILE A 370 5.18 -15.37 1.94
CA ILE A 370 3.91 -15.35 2.69
C ILE A 370 3.35 -13.93 2.70
N ASP A 371 2.12 -13.75 2.24
CA ASP A 371 1.37 -12.53 2.53
C ASP A 371 0.78 -12.66 3.94
N GLY A 372 1.40 -11.94 4.88
CA GLY A 372 1.05 -11.92 6.30
C GLY A 372 0.08 -10.80 6.68
N THR A 373 -0.62 -10.20 5.70
CA THR A 373 -1.44 -9.00 5.92
C THR A 373 -2.46 -9.18 7.04
N PHE A 374 -3.16 -10.32 7.10
CA PHE A 374 -4.18 -10.58 8.13
C PHE A 374 -3.58 -11.02 9.47
N ALA A 375 -2.45 -11.72 9.44
CA ALA A 375 -1.73 -12.07 10.66
C ALA A 375 -1.12 -10.84 11.34
N THR A 376 -0.61 -9.90 10.58
CA THR A 376 0.26 -8.82 11.02
C THR A 376 1.65 -9.28 11.47
N PRO A 377 2.66 -8.41 11.51
CA PRO A 377 3.98 -8.74 12.06
C PRO A 377 3.97 -9.16 13.54
N LEU A 378 2.85 -8.92 14.24
CA LEU A 378 2.75 -9.22 15.68
C LEU A 378 2.28 -10.63 15.96
N ASN A 379 1.32 -11.12 15.19
CA ASN A 379 0.72 -12.42 15.44
C ASN A 379 1.48 -13.58 14.77
N GLN A 380 2.20 -13.33 13.67
CA GLN A 380 2.93 -14.37 12.94
C GLN A 380 4.27 -13.83 12.41
N LYS A 381 5.33 -14.55 12.67
CA LYS A 381 6.70 -14.25 12.21
C LYS A 381 7.06 -15.21 11.07
N ALA A 382 6.57 -14.95 9.87
CA ALA A 382 6.73 -15.87 8.74
C ALA A 382 8.19 -16.17 8.39
N LEU A 383 9.09 -15.17 8.49
CA LEU A 383 10.53 -15.36 8.26
C LEU A 383 11.14 -16.31 9.29
N ALA A 384 10.76 -16.19 10.57
CA ALA A 384 11.26 -17.10 11.62
C ALA A 384 10.75 -18.53 11.45
N LEU A 385 9.61 -18.72 10.78
CA LEU A 385 9.04 -20.01 10.40
C LEU A 385 9.63 -20.58 9.11
N GLY A 386 10.58 -19.88 8.48
CA GLY A 386 11.34 -20.36 7.34
C GLY A 386 10.91 -19.79 5.98
N ALA A 387 9.95 -18.86 5.90
CA ALA A 387 9.68 -18.16 4.67
C ALA A 387 10.88 -17.28 4.26
N ASP A 388 11.14 -17.13 2.95
CA ASP A 388 12.18 -16.25 2.44
C ASP A 388 11.74 -14.80 2.43
N LEU A 389 10.46 -14.55 2.18
CA LEU A 389 9.88 -13.24 2.10
C LEU A 389 8.53 -13.19 2.84
N VAL A 390 8.27 -12.05 3.47
CA VAL A 390 6.96 -11.72 3.98
C VAL A 390 6.48 -10.41 3.36
N LEU A 391 5.24 -10.43 2.88
CA LEU A 391 4.58 -9.29 2.26
C LEU A 391 3.44 -8.80 3.15
N HIS A 392 3.23 -7.48 3.22
CA HIS A 392 2.04 -6.90 3.81
C HIS A 392 1.46 -5.79 2.94
N SER A 393 0.15 -5.78 2.83
CA SER A 393 -0.57 -4.56 2.54
C SER A 393 -0.53 -3.67 3.79
N ALA A 394 0.46 -2.76 3.86
CA ALA A 394 0.59 -1.85 5.00
C ALA A 394 -0.59 -0.87 5.15
N THR A 395 -1.43 -0.76 4.11
CA THR A 395 -2.76 -0.11 4.12
C THR A 395 -3.66 -0.62 5.25
N LYS A 396 -3.51 -1.90 5.62
CA LYS A 396 -4.38 -2.62 6.56
C LYS A 396 -3.97 -2.32 8.01
N PHE A 397 -3.68 -3.31 8.79
CA PHE A 397 -3.34 -3.20 10.22
C PHE A 397 -2.12 -2.34 10.51
N ILE A 398 -1.08 -2.37 9.65
CA ILE A 398 0.15 -1.59 9.86
C ILE A 398 -0.16 -0.09 9.88
N GLY A 399 -0.86 0.44 8.88
CA GLY A 399 -1.39 1.81 8.87
C GLY A 399 -2.49 1.99 9.90
N GLY A 400 -3.51 1.15 9.85
CA GLY A 400 -4.53 0.94 10.86
C GLY A 400 -5.52 2.07 11.11
N HIS A 401 -5.62 3.06 10.20
CA HIS A 401 -6.47 4.24 10.38
C HIS A 401 -7.27 4.61 9.12
N ASN A 402 -7.34 3.71 8.12
CA ASN A 402 -8.07 3.90 6.87
C ASN A 402 -7.69 5.18 6.08
N ASP A 403 -6.49 5.74 6.30
CA ASP A 403 -6.02 7.05 5.81
C ASP A 403 -4.80 6.98 4.90
N VAL A 404 -4.26 5.77 4.62
CA VAL A 404 -3.04 5.58 3.83
C VAL A 404 -3.10 4.31 2.99
N LEU A 405 -2.55 4.39 1.77
CA LEU A 405 -2.24 3.24 0.93
C LEU A 405 -0.74 2.99 0.97
N ALA A 406 -0.34 1.77 1.30
CA ALA A 406 1.05 1.34 1.25
C ALA A 406 1.14 -0.20 1.17
N GLY A 407 2.28 -0.69 0.68
CA GLY A 407 2.65 -2.10 0.75
C GLY A 407 4.10 -2.22 1.18
N CYS A 408 4.48 -3.35 1.71
CA CYS A 408 5.88 -3.63 2.02
C CYS A 408 6.21 -5.10 1.80
N ILE A 409 7.49 -5.35 1.58
CA ILE A 409 8.04 -6.69 1.50
C ILE A 409 9.34 -6.72 2.28
N SER A 410 9.52 -7.74 3.09
CA SER A 410 10.64 -7.91 4.02
C SER A 410 11.30 -9.27 3.81
N GLY A 411 12.63 -9.33 3.98
CA GLY A 411 13.38 -10.57 3.85
C GLY A 411 14.88 -10.32 3.81
N PRO A 412 15.68 -11.27 3.23
CA PRO A 412 17.10 -11.12 3.04
C PRO A 412 17.45 -9.93 2.14
N GLU A 413 18.51 -9.20 2.50
CA GLU A 413 18.97 -8.01 1.76
C GLU A 413 19.17 -8.28 0.25
N LYS A 414 19.67 -9.46 -0.09
CA LYS A 414 19.90 -9.85 -1.50
C LYS A 414 18.59 -9.84 -2.29
N LEU A 415 17.52 -10.47 -1.80
CA LEU A 415 16.23 -10.55 -2.48
C LEU A 415 15.55 -9.18 -2.52
N ILE A 416 15.62 -8.44 -1.41
CA ILE A 416 15.04 -7.10 -1.34
C ILE A 416 15.74 -6.13 -2.31
N THR A 417 17.06 -6.23 -2.48
CA THR A 417 17.83 -5.44 -3.44
C THR A 417 17.41 -5.75 -4.89
N GLU A 418 17.19 -7.01 -5.21
CA GLU A 418 16.69 -7.41 -6.54
C GLU A 418 15.30 -6.82 -6.82
N ILE A 419 14.37 -6.95 -5.88
CA ILE A 419 13.02 -6.38 -5.96
C ILE A 419 13.10 -4.84 -6.04
N ARG A 420 13.96 -4.20 -5.25
CA ARG A 420 14.18 -2.75 -5.23
C ARG A 420 14.66 -2.24 -6.58
N THR A 421 15.52 -2.99 -7.26
CA THR A 421 16.02 -2.62 -8.59
C THR A 421 14.88 -2.51 -9.60
N LEU A 422 13.99 -3.49 -9.66
CA LEU A 422 12.83 -3.43 -10.53
C LEU A 422 11.83 -2.34 -10.09
N HIS A 423 11.60 -2.19 -8.77
CA HIS A 423 10.75 -1.14 -8.22
C HIS A 423 11.21 0.26 -8.64
N HIS A 424 12.52 0.53 -8.63
CA HIS A 424 13.07 1.82 -9.08
C HIS A 424 12.77 2.10 -10.56
N ILE A 425 12.69 1.05 -11.39
CA ILE A 425 12.34 1.18 -12.82
C ILE A 425 10.83 1.43 -12.98
N LEU A 426 9.99 0.66 -12.28
CA LEU A 426 8.53 0.74 -12.39
C LEU A 426 7.94 1.98 -11.71
N GLY A 427 8.62 2.51 -10.68
CA GLY A 427 8.26 3.80 -10.08
C GLY A 427 7.11 3.77 -9.08
N GLY A 428 6.81 2.64 -8.46
CA GLY A 428 5.77 2.49 -7.42
C GLY A 428 6.15 3.10 -6.06
N THR A 429 6.73 4.29 -6.05
CA THR A 429 7.33 4.97 -4.88
C THR A 429 6.26 5.43 -3.90
N LEU A 430 6.47 5.14 -2.62
CA LEU A 430 5.63 5.66 -1.55
C LEU A 430 5.95 7.13 -1.28
N ASN A 431 4.90 7.95 -1.16
CA ASN A 431 5.05 9.35 -0.79
C ASN A 431 5.54 9.50 0.68
N PRO A 432 6.45 10.43 1.01
CA PRO A 432 6.96 10.62 2.37
C PRO A 432 5.87 10.90 3.43
N ASN A 433 4.78 11.60 3.07
CA ASN A 433 3.67 11.79 3.99
C ASN A 433 2.94 10.47 4.29
N ALA A 434 2.78 9.60 3.30
CA ALA A 434 2.23 8.26 3.51
C ALA A 434 3.17 7.42 4.39
N ALA A 435 4.48 7.48 4.16
CA ALA A 435 5.46 6.83 5.04
C ALA A 435 5.38 7.33 6.49
N TYR A 436 5.19 8.64 6.69
CA TYR A 436 4.97 9.21 8.03
C TYR A 436 3.69 8.67 8.69
N LEU A 437 2.57 8.53 7.93
CA LEU A 437 1.33 7.93 8.45
C LEU A 437 1.54 6.46 8.83
N ILE A 438 2.32 5.70 8.06
CA ILE A 438 2.70 4.32 8.42
C ILE A 438 3.52 4.31 9.71
N ILE A 439 4.56 5.16 9.85
CA ILE A 439 5.37 5.29 11.08
C ILE A 439 4.46 5.61 12.27
N ARG A 440 3.52 6.54 12.10
CA ARG A 440 2.57 6.95 13.14
C ARG A 440 1.64 5.79 13.52
N GLY A 441 1.06 5.10 12.54
CA GLY A 441 0.18 3.95 12.74
C GLY A 441 0.88 2.81 13.48
N MET A 442 2.14 2.53 13.14
CA MET A 442 2.93 1.49 13.80
C MET A 442 3.13 1.73 15.30
N LYS A 443 3.20 2.99 15.76
CA LYS A 443 3.39 3.30 17.20
C LYS A 443 2.29 2.73 18.10
N THR A 444 1.11 2.51 17.55
CA THR A 444 -0.04 1.91 18.28
C THR A 444 -0.44 0.53 17.77
N LEU A 445 0.34 -0.04 16.86
CA LEU A 445 -0.01 -1.31 16.21
C LEU A 445 -0.27 -2.41 17.24
N HIS A 446 0.62 -2.57 18.23
CA HIS A 446 0.51 -3.60 19.26
C HIS A 446 -0.77 -3.45 20.12
N LEU A 447 -1.17 -2.21 20.45
CA LEU A 447 -2.39 -1.94 21.21
C LEU A 447 -3.63 -2.28 20.38
N ARG A 448 -3.66 -1.86 19.12
CA ARG A 448 -4.79 -2.11 18.21
C ARG A 448 -4.97 -3.59 17.91
N VAL A 449 -3.89 -4.27 17.54
CA VAL A 449 -3.94 -5.70 17.20
C VAL A 449 -4.32 -6.55 18.41
N GLN A 450 -3.84 -6.21 19.60
CA GLN A 450 -4.24 -6.91 20.84
C GLN A 450 -5.75 -6.77 21.10
N GLN A 451 -6.30 -5.56 20.96
CA GLN A 451 -7.73 -5.32 21.10
C GLN A 451 -8.52 -6.07 20.02
N GLN A 452 -8.09 -5.96 18.75
CA GLN A 452 -8.74 -6.61 17.61
C GLN A 452 -8.73 -8.13 17.73
N ASN A 453 -7.61 -8.75 18.16
CA ASN A 453 -7.53 -10.18 18.43
C ASN A 453 -8.55 -10.62 19.50
N SER A 454 -8.63 -9.87 20.62
CA SER A 454 -9.54 -10.16 21.72
C SER A 454 -11.00 -10.05 21.29
N THR A 455 -11.35 -8.97 20.61
CA THR A 455 -12.71 -8.73 20.10
C THR A 455 -13.12 -9.79 19.08
N ALA A 456 -12.24 -10.10 18.13
CA ALA A 456 -12.53 -11.07 17.07
C ALA A 456 -12.73 -12.49 17.63
N LEU A 457 -11.90 -12.94 18.57
CA LEU A 457 -12.04 -14.27 19.18
C LEU A 457 -13.38 -14.37 19.92
N ARG A 458 -13.66 -13.43 20.83
CA ARG A 458 -14.92 -13.42 21.59
C ARG A 458 -16.14 -13.33 20.67
N MET A 459 -16.06 -12.57 19.58
CA MET A 459 -17.16 -12.46 18.63
C MET A 459 -17.31 -13.72 17.78
N ALA A 460 -16.22 -14.36 17.40
CA ALA A 460 -16.27 -15.64 16.69
C ALA A 460 -16.98 -16.72 17.55
N GLU A 461 -16.71 -16.77 18.86
CA GLU A 461 -17.42 -17.67 19.81
C GLU A 461 -18.92 -17.34 19.90
N VAL A 462 -19.28 -16.05 19.96
CA VAL A 462 -20.69 -15.60 19.98
C VAL A 462 -21.40 -15.99 18.68
N LEU A 463 -20.74 -15.76 17.54
CA LEU A 463 -21.30 -16.10 16.22
C LEU A 463 -21.45 -17.60 16.03
N GLU A 464 -20.47 -18.41 16.45
CA GLU A 464 -20.51 -19.87 16.31
C GLU A 464 -21.65 -20.49 17.13
N ALA A 465 -21.97 -19.92 18.28
CA ALA A 465 -23.07 -20.36 19.14
C ALA A 465 -24.46 -19.88 18.68
N HIS A 466 -24.53 -18.97 17.69
CA HIS A 466 -25.79 -18.32 17.32
C HIS A 466 -26.58 -19.14 16.28
N PRO A 467 -27.89 -19.41 16.47
CA PRO A 467 -28.69 -20.26 15.57
C PRO A 467 -28.89 -19.71 14.14
N ARG A 468 -28.68 -18.40 13.94
CA ARG A 468 -28.73 -17.75 12.62
C ARG A 468 -27.39 -17.74 11.88
N VAL A 469 -26.36 -18.29 12.46
CA VAL A 469 -25.03 -18.44 11.85
C VAL A 469 -24.79 -19.91 11.53
N ARG A 470 -24.56 -20.19 10.28
CA ARG A 470 -24.38 -21.56 9.77
C ARG A 470 -22.98 -22.07 10.01
N ARG A 471 -21.98 -21.22 9.84
CA ARG A 471 -20.57 -21.54 9.97
C ARG A 471 -19.74 -20.30 10.25
N VAL A 472 -18.69 -20.46 11.05
CA VAL A 472 -17.69 -19.42 11.31
C VAL A 472 -16.33 -19.90 10.83
N TYR A 473 -15.59 -19.02 10.18
CA TYR A 473 -14.20 -19.20 9.77
C TYR A 473 -13.33 -18.27 10.60
N TYR A 474 -12.67 -18.83 11.58
CA TYR A 474 -11.72 -18.08 12.43
C TYR A 474 -10.69 -19.03 13.02
N PRO A 475 -9.37 -18.82 12.79
CA PRO A 475 -8.35 -19.79 13.22
C PRO A 475 -8.27 -20.01 14.73
N GLY A 476 -8.80 -19.06 15.53
CA GLY A 476 -8.87 -19.18 16.98
C GLY A 476 -9.92 -20.17 17.49
N LEU A 477 -10.88 -20.58 16.68
CA LEU A 477 -11.91 -21.55 17.06
C LEU A 477 -11.43 -23.01 16.86
N PRO A 478 -11.69 -23.93 17.82
CA PRO A 478 -11.37 -25.34 17.65
C PRO A 478 -12.04 -26.01 16.43
N SER A 479 -13.15 -25.47 15.96
CA SER A 479 -13.87 -25.93 14.75
C SER A 479 -13.19 -25.60 13.44
N HIS A 480 -12.20 -24.67 13.47
CA HIS A 480 -11.46 -24.30 12.27
C HIS A 480 -10.50 -25.44 11.85
N PRO A 481 -10.45 -25.81 10.55
CA PRO A 481 -9.68 -26.98 10.09
C PRO A 481 -8.17 -26.89 10.42
N GLU A 482 -7.59 -25.69 10.39
CA GLU A 482 -6.18 -25.47 10.69
C GLU A 482 -5.95 -24.82 12.08
N HIS A 483 -6.88 -25.01 13.04
CA HIS A 483 -6.73 -24.45 14.40
C HIS A 483 -5.40 -24.82 15.05
N GLU A 484 -5.00 -26.09 14.99
CA GLU A 484 -3.76 -26.55 15.62
C GLU A 484 -2.51 -25.97 14.95
N ILE A 485 -2.53 -25.79 13.60
CA ILE A 485 -1.45 -25.11 12.86
C ILE A 485 -1.38 -23.65 13.30
N ALA A 486 -2.51 -22.96 13.32
CA ALA A 486 -2.58 -21.56 13.75
C ALA A 486 -2.06 -21.37 15.18
N LYS A 487 -2.47 -22.23 16.09
CA LYS A 487 -2.06 -22.21 17.51
C LYS A 487 -0.55 -22.44 17.71
N GLN A 488 0.09 -23.21 16.83
CA GLN A 488 1.51 -23.47 16.89
C GLN A 488 2.35 -22.29 16.36
N GLN A 489 1.90 -21.61 15.30
CA GLN A 489 2.69 -20.60 14.60
C GLN A 489 2.24 -19.15 14.82
N MET A 490 1.10 -18.92 15.50
CA MET A 490 0.56 -17.59 15.73
C MET A 490 0.40 -17.31 17.23
N THR A 491 0.62 -16.05 17.62
CA THR A 491 0.41 -15.55 18.99
C THR A 491 -0.96 -14.91 19.21
N GLY A 492 -1.69 -14.67 18.13
CA GLY A 492 -3.06 -14.18 18.05
C GLY A 492 -3.60 -14.48 16.66
N PHE A 493 -4.92 -14.52 16.51
CA PHE A 493 -5.55 -15.06 15.30
C PHE A 493 -6.09 -14.01 14.35
N GLY A 494 -5.78 -12.72 14.60
CA GLY A 494 -6.19 -11.60 13.77
C GLY A 494 -7.54 -10.98 14.12
N GLY A 495 -7.83 -9.84 13.53
CA GLY A 495 -9.05 -9.06 13.76
C GLY A 495 -10.16 -9.30 12.73
N VAL A 496 -10.02 -10.29 11.83
CA VAL A 496 -11.01 -10.61 10.80
C VAL A 496 -11.70 -11.91 11.12
N VAL A 497 -13.02 -11.93 11.04
CA VAL A 497 -13.86 -13.13 11.14
C VAL A 497 -14.70 -13.22 9.88
N SER A 498 -14.75 -14.39 9.26
CA SER A 498 -15.68 -14.69 8.18
C SER A 498 -16.74 -15.68 8.68
N PHE A 499 -17.97 -15.53 8.24
CA PHE A 499 -19.05 -16.43 8.63
C PHE A 499 -20.17 -16.46 7.59
N GLU A 500 -20.96 -17.53 7.64
CA GLU A 500 -22.13 -17.72 6.79
C GLU A 500 -23.40 -17.50 7.62
N VAL A 501 -24.23 -16.57 7.17
CA VAL A 501 -25.57 -16.36 7.72
C VAL A 501 -26.50 -17.49 7.28
N ASP A 502 -27.40 -17.96 8.13
CA ASP A 502 -28.41 -18.95 7.75
C ASP A 502 -29.50 -18.29 6.90
N GLY A 503 -29.28 -18.31 5.58
CA GLY A 503 -30.17 -17.69 4.61
C GLY A 503 -29.55 -17.53 3.24
N ASP A 504 -30.17 -16.69 2.44
CA ASP A 504 -29.75 -16.33 1.08
C ASP A 504 -29.08 -14.94 1.02
N LEU A 505 -28.81 -14.45 -0.19
CA LEU A 505 -28.25 -13.12 -0.42
C LEU A 505 -29.09 -12.01 0.23
N MET A 506 -30.43 -12.07 0.10
CA MET A 506 -31.31 -11.03 0.61
C MET A 506 -31.39 -11.04 2.13
N THR A 507 -31.39 -12.22 2.74
CA THR A 507 -31.29 -12.39 4.19
C THR A 507 -30.00 -11.78 4.72
N THR A 508 -28.90 -12.03 4.03
CA THR A 508 -27.57 -11.50 4.43
C THR A 508 -27.47 -9.99 4.24
N ILE A 509 -28.04 -9.44 3.16
CA ILE A 509 -28.16 -7.98 2.97
C ILE A 509 -28.94 -7.37 4.14
N LYS A 510 -30.08 -7.96 4.52
CA LYS A 510 -30.89 -7.48 5.63
C LYS A 510 -30.13 -7.46 6.96
N PHE A 511 -29.33 -8.49 7.22
CA PHE A 511 -28.43 -8.54 8.37
C PHE A 511 -27.40 -7.40 8.32
N VAL A 512 -26.68 -7.26 7.21
CA VAL A 512 -25.63 -6.24 7.05
C VAL A 512 -26.19 -4.83 7.16
N ASP A 513 -27.36 -4.56 6.56
CA ASP A 513 -28.03 -3.25 6.61
C ASP A 513 -28.59 -2.92 8.00
N ALA A 514 -28.82 -3.92 8.86
CA ALA A 514 -29.30 -3.73 10.23
C ALA A 514 -28.18 -3.36 11.22
N LEU A 515 -26.92 -3.57 10.87
CA LEU A 515 -25.76 -3.17 11.68
C LEU A 515 -25.65 -1.64 11.74
N LYS A 516 -25.25 -1.12 12.89
CA LYS A 516 -25.19 0.33 13.18
C LYS A 516 -23.77 0.86 13.39
N ILE A 517 -22.86 0.00 13.85
CA ILE A 517 -21.48 0.39 14.18
C ILE A 517 -20.55 0.19 12.98
N PRO A 518 -20.47 -1.00 12.34
CA PRO A 518 -19.51 -1.24 11.28
C PRO A 518 -19.87 -0.49 9.98
N TYR A 519 -18.85 -0.04 9.28
CA TYR A 519 -19.04 0.52 7.93
C TYR A 519 -19.12 -0.60 6.89
N ILE A 520 -20.01 -0.47 5.92
CA ILE A 520 -20.03 -1.31 4.72
C ILE A 520 -18.95 -0.78 3.78
N ALA A 521 -17.76 -1.37 3.84
CA ALA A 521 -16.60 -0.88 3.09
C ALA A 521 -15.57 -1.99 2.84
N PRO A 522 -14.67 -1.83 1.86
CA PRO A 522 -13.46 -2.65 1.73
C PRO A 522 -12.36 -2.15 2.68
N SER A 523 -11.24 -2.90 2.72
CA SER A 523 -9.99 -2.47 3.37
C SER A 523 -9.97 -2.61 4.89
N PHE A 524 -9.90 -3.84 5.33
CA PHE A 524 -9.89 -4.26 6.75
C PHE A 524 -8.65 -3.81 7.53
N GLY A 525 -8.72 -3.82 8.87
CA GLY A 525 -7.60 -3.60 9.77
C GLY A 525 -7.48 -2.17 10.33
N GLY A 526 -8.50 -1.33 10.12
CA GLY A 526 -8.61 0.01 10.72
C GLY A 526 -9.00 0.00 12.19
N CYS A 527 -9.09 1.21 12.77
CA CYS A 527 -9.66 1.42 14.10
C CYS A 527 -11.16 1.20 14.11
N GLU A 528 -11.83 1.48 13.00
CA GLU A 528 -13.26 1.29 12.81
C GLU A 528 -13.56 -0.14 12.35
N SER A 529 -14.64 -0.71 12.87
CA SER A 529 -15.17 -1.98 12.39
C SER A 529 -15.74 -1.85 10.98
N ILE A 530 -15.47 -2.84 10.15
CA ILE A 530 -15.89 -2.88 8.75
C ILE A 530 -16.51 -4.24 8.45
N VAL A 531 -17.61 -4.23 7.70
CA VAL A 531 -18.32 -5.42 7.23
C VAL A 531 -18.48 -5.40 5.72
N ASP A 532 -18.35 -6.54 5.07
CA ASP A 532 -18.73 -6.71 3.67
C ASP A 532 -19.23 -8.13 3.37
N GLN A 533 -19.92 -8.23 2.23
CA GLN A 533 -20.28 -9.51 1.61
C GLN A 533 -19.34 -9.74 0.41
N PRO A 534 -18.45 -10.75 0.45
CA PRO A 534 -17.54 -11.04 -0.67
C PRO A 534 -18.25 -11.19 -2.02
N ALA A 535 -19.44 -11.80 -2.04
CA ALA A 535 -20.25 -11.96 -3.25
C ALA A 535 -20.57 -10.61 -3.92
N ILE A 536 -20.76 -9.53 -3.14
CA ILE A 536 -21.06 -8.19 -3.64
C ILE A 536 -19.78 -7.37 -3.79
N MET A 537 -18.98 -7.27 -2.73
CA MET A 537 -17.84 -6.35 -2.66
C MET A 537 -16.71 -6.73 -3.62
N SER A 538 -16.44 -8.04 -3.77
CA SER A 538 -15.24 -8.51 -4.47
C SER A 538 -15.51 -9.37 -5.70
N TYR A 539 -16.70 -10.01 -5.80
CA TYR A 539 -16.99 -11.02 -6.79
C TYR A 539 -18.30 -10.77 -7.57
N TRP A 540 -18.82 -9.52 -7.54
CA TRP A 540 -20.08 -9.17 -8.18
C TRP A 540 -20.10 -9.35 -9.71
N ASP A 541 -18.94 -9.22 -10.35
CA ASP A 541 -18.74 -9.41 -11.79
C ASP A 541 -18.78 -10.88 -12.23
N LEU A 542 -18.80 -11.83 -11.29
CA LEU A 542 -18.93 -13.26 -11.56
C LEU A 542 -20.39 -13.73 -11.35
N SER A 543 -20.82 -14.69 -12.16
CA SER A 543 -22.08 -15.39 -11.92
C SER A 543 -22.03 -16.17 -10.61
N GLN A 544 -23.19 -16.49 -10.02
CA GLN A 544 -23.26 -17.29 -8.80
C GLN A 544 -22.55 -18.65 -8.96
N ALA A 545 -22.71 -19.30 -10.12
CA ALA A 545 -22.05 -20.57 -10.40
C ALA A 545 -20.50 -20.45 -10.43
N GLU A 546 -19.98 -19.32 -10.91
CA GLU A 546 -18.54 -19.03 -10.89
C GLU A 546 -18.06 -18.70 -9.48
N ARG A 547 -18.82 -17.90 -8.69
CA ARG A 547 -18.49 -17.63 -7.30
C ARG A 547 -18.38 -18.89 -6.47
N ARG A 548 -19.31 -19.84 -6.64
CA ARG A 548 -19.30 -21.15 -5.96
C ARG A 548 -18.06 -21.99 -6.25
N LYS A 549 -17.45 -21.88 -7.44
CA LYS A 549 -16.17 -22.54 -7.71
C LYS A 549 -15.04 -22.08 -6.81
N TYR A 550 -15.14 -20.86 -6.29
CA TYR A 550 -14.20 -20.27 -5.32
C TYR A 550 -14.69 -20.41 -3.87
N GLY A 551 -15.77 -21.17 -3.63
CA GLY A 551 -16.38 -21.27 -2.30
C GLY A 551 -17.10 -19.99 -1.83
N ILE A 552 -17.27 -18.99 -2.69
CA ILE A 552 -17.91 -17.71 -2.33
C ILE A 552 -19.43 -17.88 -2.45
N GLU A 553 -20.04 -18.25 -1.33
CA GLU A 553 -21.50 -18.31 -1.21
C GLU A 553 -22.12 -16.93 -1.04
N ASP A 554 -23.38 -16.79 -1.42
CA ASP A 554 -24.10 -15.51 -1.37
C ASP A 554 -24.35 -15.02 0.07
N ASN A 555 -24.33 -15.91 1.04
CA ASN A 555 -24.54 -15.66 2.46
C ASN A 555 -23.25 -15.51 3.27
N LEU A 556 -22.09 -15.47 2.61
CA LEU A 556 -20.79 -15.24 3.27
C LEU A 556 -20.64 -13.77 3.63
N VAL A 557 -20.26 -13.52 4.88
CA VAL A 557 -19.93 -12.22 5.45
C VAL A 557 -18.47 -12.22 5.91
N ARG A 558 -17.75 -11.14 5.67
CA ARG A 558 -16.46 -10.85 6.30
C ARG A 558 -16.62 -9.65 7.21
N PHE A 559 -16.12 -9.76 8.42
CA PHE A 559 -16.16 -8.73 9.42
C PHE A 559 -14.75 -8.45 9.95
N SER A 560 -14.27 -7.22 9.83
CA SER A 560 -13.03 -6.76 10.44
C SER A 560 -13.37 -5.94 11.67
N PHE A 561 -13.01 -6.44 12.83
CA PHE A 561 -13.24 -5.75 14.08
C PHE A 561 -12.21 -4.66 14.30
N GLY A 562 -12.69 -3.48 14.66
CA GLY A 562 -11.89 -2.32 15.03
C GLY A 562 -11.44 -2.37 16.48
N VAL A 563 -11.40 -1.20 17.12
CA VAL A 563 -10.99 -1.05 18.51
C VAL A 563 -12.13 -0.56 19.41
N GLU A 564 -13.36 -0.61 18.91
CA GLU A 564 -14.58 -0.27 19.64
C GLU A 564 -14.79 -1.23 20.83
N ASP A 565 -15.63 -0.84 21.78
CA ASP A 565 -15.99 -1.69 22.90
C ASP A 565 -16.67 -2.98 22.43
N PHE A 566 -16.28 -4.10 23.03
CA PHE A 566 -16.81 -5.41 22.63
C PHE A 566 -18.29 -5.57 22.91
N GLU A 567 -18.80 -5.07 24.04
CA GLU A 567 -20.21 -5.26 24.40
C GLU A 567 -21.12 -4.42 23.47
N ASP A 568 -20.67 -3.27 23.02
CA ASP A 568 -21.37 -2.46 22.02
C ASP A 568 -21.43 -3.18 20.67
N LEU A 569 -20.30 -3.70 20.19
CA LEU A 569 -20.24 -4.47 18.94
C LEU A 569 -21.08 -5.75 19.01
N LYS A 570 -21.03 -6.45 20.15
CA LYS A 570 -21.83 -7.66 20.37
C LYS A 570 -23.33 -7.36 20.38
N ALA A 571 -23.75 -6.31 21.08
CA ALA A 571 -25.14 -5.88 21.11
C ALA A 571 -25.64 -5.52 19.69
N ASP A 572 -24.79 -4.84 18.89
CA ASP A 572 -25.12 -4.46 17.53
C ASP A 572 -25.24 -5.67 16.61
N VAL A 573 -24.30 -6.62 16.68
CA VAL A 573 -24.35 -7.85 15.87
C VAL A 573 -25.56 -8.70 16.24
N LEU A 574 -25.85 -8.87 17.52
CA LEU A 574 -26.97 -9.69 17.97
C LEU A 574 -28.31 -9.07 17.57
N GLN A 575 -28.51 -7.74 17.73
CA GLN A 575 -29.74 -7.08 17.29
C GLN A 575 -29.92 -7.19 15.77
N ALA A 576 -28.84 -7.17 14.98
CA ALA A 576 -28.90 -7.35 13.53
C ALA A 576 -29.29 -8.79 13.16
N LEU A 577 -28.77 -9.81 13.85
CA LEU A 577 -29.14 -11.22 13.66
C LEU A 577 -30.61 -11.51 14.02
N GLU A 578 -31.19 -10.76 14.97
CA GLU A 578 -32.62 -10.86 15.31
C GLU A 578 -33.55 -10.38 14.19
N THR A 579 -33.03 -9.59 13.25
CA THR A 579 -33.86 -9.10 12.12
C THR A 579 -34.10 -10.13 11.02
N ILE A 580 -33.36 -11.26 11.01
CA ILE A 580 -33.35 -12.27 9.95
C ILE A 580 -33.89 -13.61 10.41
#